data_4e4330f609933aaa806af1447d8294e9
#
_entry.id   4e4330f609933aaa806af1447d8294e9
#
_cell.length_a   1.000
_cell.length_b   1.000
_cell.length_c   1.000
_cell.angle_alpha   90.00
_cell.angle_beta   90.00
_cell.angle_gamma   90.00
#
_symmetry.space_group_name_H-M   'P 1'
#
loop_
_entity.id
_entity.type
_entity.pdbx_description
1 polymer ?
#
loop_
_entity_poly.entity_id
_entity_poly.type
_entity_poly.pdbx_seq_one_letter_code
_entity_poly.pdbx_strand_id
1 'polypeptide(L)'
;MTGSFLSSRRATRRDVLKTAAVFGGTALATPYLNRRAFADPIELTMLAWYGHAEPDVVSEFEAANNVKFKPKYYSGGDNMMGLISQSPPGTYDLVLSDAEYVQGLHEAGYIEELDPKDYSFDDYFPEFQRFPGNWEGDKLFSVVTRFGFLGVSYNTDALTEKDVDTYNVYWSDKLKGKVGHYDWHLPNLGQISLLSGNAKPYDIDDARWSAVQDKTMSLRKNIGGFFDYGGTFSSLKNGQMLAMAGIGDWITGVLQKSGAKVASHIPQEGGLQWSECFCVGKGTSKGDLAKKWIQYITSAKGQVKSAEMAAYPALVPNKKGWDLLNQVDPAEAKRQGMTKEPGNAMDMIRSGRIRYRQWPVQQDLGAWNDFWTKYKSA
;
A
#
# COMPACT_ATOMS: atom_id res chain seq x y z
N MET A 1 69.63 -14.69 -35.97
CA MET A 1 69.30 -13.62 -36.96
C MET A 1 68.30 -12.72 -36.30
N THR A 2 68.80 -11.68 -35.76
CA THR A 2 68.41 -10.29 -35.64
C THR A 2 66.90 -9.99 -35.57
N GLY A 3 66.38 -9.78 -34.37
CA GLY A 3 65.07 -9.18 -34.09
C GLY A 3 65.25 -7.78 -33.51
N SER A 4 64.62 -6.79 -34.15
CA SER A 4 64.69 -5.37 -33.81
C SER A 4 63.66 -5.02 -32.68
N PHE A 5 64.17 -4.40 -31.59
CA PHE A 5 63.37 -3.79 -30.55
C PHE A 5 62.92 -2.38 -30.96
N LEU A 6 61.64 -2.12 -31.05
CA LEU A 6 61.06 -0.75 -31.12
C LEU A 6 60.66 -0.29 -29.74
N SER A 7 61.38 0.69 -29.21
CA SER A 7 61.07 1.40 -27.95
C SER A 7 59.97 2.40 -28.16
N SER A 8 58.83 2.27 -27.44
CA SER A 8 57.77 3.27 -27.38
C SER A 8 58.17 4.40 -26.40
N ARG A 9 58.44 5.59 -26.93
CA ARG A 9 58.60 6.81 -26.11
C ARG A 9 57.22 7.25 -25.61
N ARG A 10 57.08 7.30 -24.30
CA ARG A 10 55.94 7.96 -23.64
C ARG A 10 56.02 9.47 -23.81
N ALA A 11 54.98 10.08 -24.42
CA ALA A 11 54.88 11.52 -24.51
C ALA A 11 54.65 12.12 -23.10
N THR A 12 55.38 13.16 -22.75
CA THR A 12 55.26 13.84 -21.47
C THR A 12 54.22 14.97 -21.56
N ARG A 13 53.64 15.36 -20.39
CA ARG A 13 52.65 16.45 -20.30
C ARG A 13 53.12 17.78 -20.93
N ARG A 14 54.41 17.93 -21.16
CA ARG A 14 55.00 19.13 -21.75
C ARG A 14 54.90 19.14 -23.29
N ASP A 15 54.79 18.02 -23.92
CA ASP A 15 54.69 17.90 -25.41
C ASP A 15 53.27 18.18 -25.90
N VAL A 16 52.27 17.96 -25.05
CA VAL A 16 50.85 18.25 -25.38
C VAL A 16 50.54 19.78 -25.35
N LEU A 17 51.32 20.56 -24.61
CA LEU A 17 51.08 22.01 -24.48
C LEU A 17 51.75 22.87 -25.60
N LYS A 18 52.62 22.30 -26.43
CA LYS A 18 53.28 23.04 -27.51
C LYS A 18 52.58 22.98 -28.88
N THR A 19 51.54 22.14 -29.04
CA THR A 19 50.82 22.01 -30.30
C THR A 19 49.51 22.81 -30.35
N ALA A 20 49.18 23.57 -29.31
CA ALA A 20 47.96 24.39 -29.21
C ALA A 20 48.13 25.86 -29.56
N ALA A 21 49.24 26.29 -30.20
CA ALA A 21 49.54 27.69 -30.38
C ALA A 21 49.72 28.14 -31.85
N VAL A 22 49.07 27.52 -32.82
CA VAL A 22 48.97 28.05 -34.18
C VAL A 22 47.66 27.62 -34.83
N PHE A 23 46.55 28.28 -34.49
CA PHE A 23 45.42 28.56 -35.42
C PHE A 23 44.66 29.77 -34.88
N GLY A 24 44.87 30.87 -35.57
CA GLY A 24 44.22 32.13 -35.24
C GLY A 24 42.75 32.15 -35.55
N GLY A 25 42.01 32.80 -34.67
CA GLY A 25 40.88 33.70 -34.91
C GLY A 25 39.68 33.21 -35.72
N THR A 26 38.71 32.59 -35.06
CA THR A 26 37.29 32.94 -35.18
C THR A 26 36.63 32.63 -33.85
N ALA A 27 36.29 33.68 -33.10
CA ALA A 27 35.45 33.58 -31.93
C ALA A 27 34.05 33.16 -32.36
N LEU A 28 33.82 31.84 -32.43
CA LEU A 28 32.48 31.28 -32.39
C LEU A 28 31.96 31.52 -30.99
N ALA A 29 31.05 32.47 -30.82
CA ALA A 29 30.24 32.61 -29.64
C ALA A 29 29.50 31.27 -29.42
N THR A 30 30.07 30.43 -28.60
CA THR A 30 29.35 29.30 -28.01
C THR A 30 28.17 29.92 -27.27
N PRO A 31 26.92 29.58 -27.62
CA PRO A 31 25.81 30.02 -26.79
C PRO A 31 26.09 29.49 -25.37
N TYR A 32 26.20 30.41 -24.43
CA TYR A 32 26.10 30.10 -23.02
C TYR A 32 24.77 29.33 -22.86
N LEU A 33 24.82 28.01 -22.90
CA LEU A 33 23.78 27.20 -22.34
C LEU A 33 23.70 27.60 -20.86
N ASN A 34 22.77 28.52 -20.59
CA ASN A 34 22.33 28.77 -19.24
C ASN A 34 21.95 27.40 -18.67
N ARG A 35 22.91 26.73 -18.03
CA ARG A 35 22.60 25.77 -17.00
C ARG A 35 21.85 26.63 -15.99
N ARG A 36 20.51 26.67 -16.10
CA ARG A 36 19.69 27.04 -14.99
C ARG A 36 20.25 26.14 -13.88
N ALA A 37 20.87 26.76 -12.88
CA ALA A 37 21.16 26.09 -11.64
C ALA A 37 19.79 25.56 -11.19
N PHE A 38 19.53 24.28 -11.40
CA PHE A 38 18.35 23.65 -10.85
C PHE A 38 18.54 23.80 -9.36
N ALA A 39 17.65 24.55 -8.73
CA ALA A 39 17.60 24.58 -7.28
C ALA A 39 17.51 23.12 -6.80
N ASP A 40 18.18 22.83 -5.70
CA ASP A 40 18.13 21.48 -5.12
C ASP A 40 16.66 21.07 -4.97
N PRO A 41 16.31 19.81 -5.25
CA PRO A 41 14.94 19.32 -5.10
C PRO A 41 14.41 19.59 -3.69
N ILE A 42 13.16 20.03 -3.62
CA ILE A 42 12.47 20.18 -2.34
C ILE A 42 12.23 18.78 -1.77
N GLU A 43 12.78 18.48 -0.59
CA GLU A 43 12.48 17.23 0.10
C GLU A 43 11.03 17.26 0.61
N LEU A 44 10.24 16.23 0.28
CA LEU A 44 8.88 16.02 0.77
C LEU A 44 8.85 14.75 1.62
N THR A 45 8.69 14.92 2.94
CA THR A 45 8.70 13.80 3.88
C THR A 45 7.36 13.07 3.89
N MET A 46 7.39 11.73 3.79
CA MET A 46 6.20 10.90 3.72
C MET A 46 6.27 9.79 4.77
N LEU A 47 5.32 9.74 5.71
CA LEU A 47 5.08 8.59 6.58
C LEU A 47 4.11 7.66 5.87
N ALA A 48 4.53 6.45 5.50
CA ALA A 48 3.74 5.57 4.64
C ALA A 48 4.07 4.08 4.81
N TRP A 49 3.21 3.23 4.26
CA TRP A 49 3.57 1.86 3.92
C TRP A 49 4.69 1.83 2.87
N TYR A 50 5.48 0.74 2.85
CA TYR A 50 6.46 0.50 1.79
C TYR A 50 5.78 0.51 0.41
N GLY A 51 6.47 1.05 -0.60
CA GLY A 51 5.99 1.12 -1.98
C GLY A 51 5.54 2.50 -2.44
N HIS A 52 4.98 3.32 -1.55
CA HIS A 52 4.38 4.61 -1.94
C HIS A 52 5.37 5.69 -2.36
N ALA A 53 6.65 5.54 -2.05
CA ALA A 53 7.71 6.45 -2.49
C ALA A 53 8.71 5.77 -3.46
N GLU A 54 8.34 4.61 -4.01
CA GLU A 54 9.19 3.93 -4.98
C GLU A 54 9.11 4.60 -6.37
N PRO A 55 10.16 4.48 -7.20
CA PRO A 55 10.27 5.21 -8.46
C PRO A 55 9.13 5.00 -9.45
N ASP A 56 8.52 3.81 -9.49
CA ASP A 56 7.37 3.49 -10.35
C ASP A 56 6.14 4.34 -10.03
N VAL A 57 6.03 4.83 -8.79
CA VAL A 57 4.93 5.66 -8.30
C VAL A 57 5.27 7.15 -8.39
N VAL A 58 6.45 7.55 -7.91
CA VAL A 58 6.73 8.97 -7.63
C VAL A 58 7.53 9.72 -8.71
N SER A 59 8.29 9.02 -9.59
CA SER A 59 9.29 9.66 -10.46
C SER A 59 8.74 10.78 -11.33
N GLU A 60 7.54 10.65 -11.88
CA GLU A 60 6.95 11.67 -12.74
C GLU A 60 6.58 12.93 -11.95
N PHE A 61 6.03 12.77 -10.76
CA PHE A 61 5.69 13.90 -9.90
C PHE A 61 6.95 14.61 -9.40
N GLU A 62 7.98 13.84 -8.99
CA GLU A 62 9.27 14.37 -8.58
C GLU A 62 9.89 15.25 -9.69
N ALA A 63 9.92 14.72 -10.91
CA ALA A 63 10.48 15.45 -12.06
C ALA A 63 9.67 16.72 -12.42
N ALA A 64 8.34 16.64 -12.37
CA ALA A 64 7.46 17.74 -12.73
C ALA A 64 7.46 18.88 -11.70
N ASN A 65 7.74 18.61 -10.44
CA ASN A 65 7.63 19.57 -9.34
C ASN A 65 8.98 19.91 -8.67
N ASN A 66 10.12 19.40 -9.19
CA ASN A 66 11.45 19.52 -8.57
C ASN A 66 11.42 19.10 -7.08
N VAL A 67 10.88 17.92 -6.82
CA VAL A 67 10.69 17.35 -5.49
C VAL A 67 11.48 16.06 -5.37
N LYS A 68 11.88 15.71 -4.15
CA LYS A 68 12.38 14.39 -3.78
C LYS A 68 11.63 13.87 -2.58
N PHE A 69 10.96 12.70 -2.72
CA PHE A 69 10.31 12.06 -1.59
C PHE A 69 11.33 11.45 -0.63
N LYS A 70 11.08 11.65 0.66
CA LYS A 70 11.85 11.09 1.77
C LYS A 70 10.94 10.25 2.66
N PRO A 71 10.81 8.94 2.36
CA PRO A 71 9.88 8.10 3.09
C PRO A 71 10.40 7.73 4.48
N LYS A 72 9.48 7.65 5.43
CA LYS A 72 9.57 6.88 6.66
C LYS A 72 8.52 5.79 6.57
N TYR A 73 8.95 4.54 6.49
CA TYR A 73 8.03 3.42 6.42
C TYR A 73 7.62 2.93 7.81
N TYR A 74 6.37 2.52 7.96
CA TYR A 74 5.81 1.92 9.16
C TYR A 74 5.30 0.49 8.87
N SER A 75 5.01 -0.29 9.91
CA SER A 75 4.66 -1.71 9.80
C SER A 75 3.26 -2.04 10.34
N GLY A 76 2.40 -1.05 10.52
CA GLY A 76 1.03 -1.20 11.03
C GLY A 76 0.51 0.12 11.57
N GLY A 77 -0.82 0.27 11.64
CA GLY A 77 -1.44 1.53 12.06
C GLY A 77 -1.00 1.98 13.46
N ASP A 78 -0.87 1.05 14.41
CA ASP A 78 -0.39 1.37 15.76
C ASP A 78 1.05 1.88 15.76
N ASN A 79 1.91 1.29 14.91
CA ASN A 79 3.28 1.78 14.72
C ASN A 79 3.30 3.15 14.05
N MET A 80 2.42 3.41 13.08
CA MET A 80 2.25 4.74 12.47
C MET A 80 1.84 5.78 13.54
N MET A 81 0.83 5.48 14.35
CA MET A 81 0.39 6.36 15.45
C MET A 81 1.52 6.64 16.44
N GLY A 82 2.30 5.62 16.81
CA GLY A 82 3.47 5.76 17.66
C GLY A 82 4.55 6.65 17.06
N LEU A 83 4.84 6.52 15.78
CA LEU A 83 5.83 7.34 15.08
C LEU A 83 5.41 8.81 15.02
N ILE A 84 4.15 9.09 14.64
CA ILE A 84 3.69 10.47 14.49
C ILE A 84 3.55 11.17 15.85
N SER A 85 3.07 10.48 16.90
CA SER A 85 2.92 11.03 18.24
C SER A 85 4.24 11.42 18.90
N GLN A 86 5.34 10.75 18.55
CA GLN A 86 6.69 11.03 19.04
C GLN A 86 7.44 12.06 18.20
N SER A 87 6.86 12.52 17.09
CA SER A 87 7.49 13.45 16.17
C SER A 87 6.96 14.87 16.35
N PRO A 88 7.82 15.91 16.30
CA PRO A 88 7.37 17.29 16.29
C PRO A 88 6.43 17.57 15.11
N PRO A 89 5.45 18.50 15.23
CA PRO A 89 4.66 18.97 14.11
C PRO A 89 5.54 19.41 12.93
N GLY A 90 5.13 19.11 11.71
CA GLY A 90 5.89 19.42 10.51
C GLY A 90 7.01 18.42 10.15
N THR A 91 7.20 17.36 10.96
CA THR A 91 8.15 16.29 10.63
C THR A 91 7.75 15.53 9.36
N TYR A 92 6.47 15.26 9.20
CA TYR A 92 5.91 14.60 8.01
C TYR A 92 5.04 15.58 7.23
N ASP A 93 5.33 15.74 5.95
CA ASP A 93 4.52 16.58 5.05
C ASP A 93 3.27 15.83 4.59
N LEU A 94 3.41 14.52 4.39
CA LEU A 94 2.37 13.58 3.99
C LEU A 94 2.29 12.41 4.96
N VAL A 95 1.08 12.01 5.29
CA VAL A 95 0.81 10.79 6.05
C VAL A 95 -0.13 9.93 5.21
N LEU A 96 0.34 8.75 4.79
CA LEU A 96 -0.53 7.71 4.28
C LEU A 96 -1.03 6.91 5.49
N SER A 97 -2.33 6.77 5.61
CA SER A 97 -2.97 6.06 6.71
C SER A 97 -3.96 5.04 6.19
N ASP A 98 -4.10 3.92 6.87
CA ASP A 98 -5.32 3.13 6.72
C ASP A 98 -6.51 3.96 7.22
N ALA A 99 -7.65 3.86 6.52
CA ALA A 99 -8.77 4.77 6.73
C ALA A 99 -9.36 4.70 8.14
N GLU A 100 -9.29 3.55 8.80
CA GLU A 100 -9.76 3.38 10.18
C GLU A 100 -8.96 4.16 11.23
N TYR A 101 -7.75 4.61 10.89
CA TYR A 101 -6.91 5.43 11.79
C TYR A 101 -7.05 6.94 11.56
N VAL A 102 -7.70 7.37 10.45
CA VAL A 102 -7.79 8.80 10.09
C VAL A 102 -8.50 9.62 11.17
N GLN A 103 -9.60 9.09 11.73
CA GLN A 103 -10.31 9.77 12.81
C GLN A 103 -9.40 9.99 14.01
N GLY A 104 -8.65 8.97 14.43
CA GLY A 104 -7.70 9.10 15.54
C GLY A 104 -6.56 10.09 15.26
N LEU A 105 -6.05 10.14 14.02
CA LEU A 105 -5.07 11.14 13.60
C LEU A 105 -5.62 12.56 13.66
N HIS A 106 -6.87 12.76 13.25
CA HIS A 106 -7.55 14.05 13.30
C HIS A 106 -7.80 14.49 14.74
N GLU A 107 -8.42 13.63 15.56
CA GLU A 107 -8.73 13.92 16.97
C GLU A 107 -7.47 14.25 17.79
N ALA A 108 -6.34 13.59 17.47
CA ALA A 108 -5.05 13.88 18.08
C ALA A 108 -4.36 15.15 17.53
N GLY A 109 -4.92 15.77 16.48
CA GLY A 109 -4.36 16.98 15.88
C GLY A 109 -3.09 16.76 15.05
N TYR A 110 -2.90 15.57 14.47
CA TYR A 110 -1.69 15.22 13.69
C TYR A 110 -1.80 15.52 12.19
N ILE A 111 -3.00 15.80 11.70
CA ILE A 111 -3.25 16.07 10.28
C ILE A 111 -4.04 17.37 10.09
N GLU A 112 -3.92 17.95 8.89
CA GLU A 112 -4.60 19.19 8.52
C GLU A 112 -5.98 18.93 7.91
N GLU A 113 -6.88 19.90 8.04
CA GLU A 113 -8.12 19.97 7.27
C GLU A 113 -7.81 20.25 5.79
N LEU A 114 -8.53 19.61 4.88
CA LEU A 114 -8.40 19.75 3.44
C LEU A 114 -9.64 20.45 2.87
N ASP A 115 -9.47 21.27 1.83
CA ASP A 115 -10.63 21.79 1.09
C ASP A 115 -11.16 20.70 0.13
N PRO A 116 -12.41 20.23 0.27
CA PRO A 116 -12.99 19.23 -0.62
C PRO A 116 -13.00 19.65 -2.10
N LYS A 117 -13.01 20.95 -2.40
CA LYS A 117 -13.01 21.48 -3.75
C LYS A 117 -11.69 21.25 -4.50
N ASP A 118 -10.63 20.97 -3.77
CA ASP A 118 -9.32 20.68 -4.35
C ASP A 118 -9.27 19.27 -4.98
N TYR A 119 -10.29 18.41 -4.77
CA TYR A 119 -10.28 17.00 -5.17
C TYR A 119 -11.51 16.65 -6.03
N SER A 120 -11.29 15.86 -7.09
CA SER A 120 -12.32 15.48 -8.05
C SER A 120 -13.19 14.31 -7.54
N PHE A 121 -13.91 14.48 -6.44
CA PHE A 121 -14.78 13.43 -5.88
C PHE A 121 -15.89 12.95 -6.84
N ASP A 122 -16.32 13.78 -7.81
CA ASP A 122 -17.27 13.37 -8.84
C ASP A 122 -16.73 12.24 -9.74
N ASP A 123 -15.42 12.12 -9.85
CA ASP A 123 -14.75 11.05 -10.57
C ASP A 123 -14.70 9.73 -9.76
N TYR A 124 -14.98 9.78 -8.45
CA TYR A 124 -14.98 8.61 -7.58
C TYR A 124 -16.28 7.81 -7.70
N PHE A 125 -16.20 6.53 -7.39
CA PHE A 125 -17.41 5.75 -7.13
C PHE A 125 -18.16 6.34 -5.94
N PRO A 126 -19.52 6.31 -5.92
CA PRO A 126 -20.31 6.92 -4.84
C PRO A 126 -19.91 6.47 -3.45
N GLU A 127 -19.47 5.21 -3.30
CA GLU A 127 -19.04 4.59 -2.05
C GLU A 127 -17.78 5.24 -1.45
N PHE A 128 -17.02 5.99 -2.24
CA PHE A 128 -15.79 6.65 -1.85
C PHE A 128 -15.85 8.17 -1.84
N GLN A 129 -16.94 8.79 -2.27
CA GLN A 129 -17.08 10.26 -2.30
C GLN A 129 -17.12 10.86 -0.89
N ARG A 130 -17.79 10.17 0.05
CA ARG A 130 -17.78 10.51 1.48
C ARG A 130 -17.44 9.27 2.30
N PHE A 131 -16.19 8.84 2.19
CA PHE A 131 -15.75 7.61 2.83
C PHE A 131 -15.75 7.76 4.36
N PRO A 132 -16.23 6.75 5.12
CA PRO A 132 -16.30 6.79 6.57
C PRO A 132 -14.93 7.07 7.22
N GLY A 133 -14.90 7.92 8.24
CA GLY A 133 -13.68 8.29 8.96
C GLY A 133 -12.85 9.40 8.31
N ASN A 134 -13.04 9.68 7.00
CA ASN A 134 -12.31 10.74 6.32
C ASN A 134 -12.90 12.14 6.53
N TRP A 135 -14.11 12.22 7.05
CA TRP A 135 -14.89 13.44 7.22
C TRP A 135 -15.39 13.60 8.66
N GLU A 136 -15.36 14.83 9.15
CA GLU A 136 -16.10 15.26 10.34
C GLU A 136 -17.09 16.36 9.93
N GLY A 137 -18.39 16.05 9.88
CA GLY A 137 -19.39 16.93 9.28
C GLY A 137 -19.02 17.19 7.81
N ASP A 138 -18.81 18.45 7.43
CA ASP A 138 -18.39 18.85 6.08
C ASP A 138 -16.88 19.09 5.94
N LYS A 139 -16.11 18.83 6.99
CA LYS A 139 -14.66 18.96 6.98
C LYS A 139 -14.00 17.67 6.51
N LEU A 140 -13.08 17.80 5.57
CA LEU A 140 -12.31 16.70 4.99
C LEU A 140 -10.92 16.65 5.65
N PHE A 141 -10.43 15.46 6.03
CA PHE A 141 -9.10 15.25 6.62
C PHE A 141 -8.20 14.31 5.83
N SER A 142 -8.79 13.53 4.93
CA SER A 142 -8.01 12.62 4.09
C SER A 142 -8.76 12.27 2.80
N VAL A 143 -8.02 11.78 1.80
CA VAL A 143 -8.56 11.34 0.52
C VAL A 143 -8.19 9.89 0.30
N VAL A 144 -9.19 9.01 0.07
CA VAL A 144 -8.94 7.61 -0.29
C VAL A 144 -8.20 7.56 -1.62
N THR A 145 -7.09 6.87 -1.64
CA THR A 145 -6.26 6.73 -2.85
C THR A 145 -6.32 5.34 -3.45
N ARG A 146 -6.52 4.33 -2.61
CA ARG A 146 -6.57 2.93 -3.03
C ARG A 146 -7.24 2.06 -1.97
N PHE A 147 -7.67 0.88 -2.37
CA PHE A 147 -8.29 -0.09 -1.49
C PHE A 147 -8.06 -1.52 -1.99
N GLY A 148 -8.46 -2.50 -1.23
CA GLY A 148 -8.42 -3.89 -1.64
C GLY A 148 -9.18 -4.78 -0.68
N PHE A 149 -9.20 -6.07 -0.99
CA PHE A 149 -9.97 -7.04 -0.23
C PHE A 149 -9.07 -8.05 0.45
N LEU A 150 -9.50 -8.50 1.61
CA LEU A 150 -8.88 -9.54 2.41
C LEU A 150 -9.83 -10.74 2.46
N GLY A 151 -9.28 -11.88 2.14
CA GLY A 151 -9.99 -13.15 2.14
C GLY A 151 -9.06 -14.27 2.60
N VAL A 152 -9.22 -15.47 2.03
CA VAL A 152 -8.29 -16.57 2.20
C VAL A 152 -7.23 -16.50 1.12
N SER A 153 -5.96 -16.33 1.49
CA SER A 153 -4.84 -16.47 0.59
C SER A 153 -4.23 -17.86 0.73
N TYR A 154 -3.93 -18.53 -0.38
CA TYR A 154 -3.60 -19.96 -0.36
C TYR A 154 -2.66 -20.38 -1.47
N ASN A 155 -1.99 -21.53 -1.26
CA ASN A 155 -1.18 -22.20 -2.27
C ASN A 155 -2.09 -23.07 -3.17
N THR A 156 -2.07 -22.80 -4.49
CA THR A 156 -2.96 -23.43 -5.47
C THR A 156 -2.57 -24.87 -5.84
N ASP A 157 -1.36 -25.33 -5.49
CA ASP A 157 -0.96 -26.74 -5.63
C ASP A 157 -1.51 -27.60 -4.47
N ALA A 158 -1.83 -26.98 -3.32
CA ALA A 158 -2.28 -27.66 -2.13
C ALA A 158 -3.80 -27.57 -1.90
N LEU A 159 -4.43 -26.47 -2.31
CA LEU A 159 -5.83 -26.15 -2.06
C LEU A 159 -6.50 -25.67 -3.34
N THR A 160 -7.76 -26.03 -3.52
CA THR A 160 -8.64 -25.53 -4.57
C THR A 160 -9.48 -24.37 -4.10
N GLU A 161 -10.08 -23.62 -5.03
CA GLU A 161 -11.02 -22.55 -4.71
C GLU A 161 -12.19 -23.03 -3.85
N LYS A 162 -12.67 -24.26 -4.10
CA LYS A 162 -13.71 -24.89 -3.28
C LYS A 162 -13.29 -25.16 -1.84
N ASP A 163 -12.02 -25.51 -1.62
CA ASP A 163 -11.50 -25.73 -0.25
C ASP A 163 -11.49 -24.43 0.56
N VAL A 164 -11.25 -23.30 -0.11
CA VAL A 164 -11.10 -21.97 0.51
C VAL A 164 -12.37 -21.11 0.45
N ASP A 165 -13.50 -21.66 -0.01
CA ASP A 165 -14.80 -20.95 -0.02
C ASP A 165 -15.43 -20.80 1.37
N THR A 166 -14.68 -21.11 2.41
CA THR A 166 -15.01 -20.80 3.81
C THR A 166 -13.73 -20.59 4.61
N TYR A 167 -13.75 -19.65 5.57
CA TYR A 167 -12.64 -19.49 6.52
C TYR A 167 -12.40 -20.71 7.40
N ASN A 168 -13.35 -21.66 7.48
CA ASN A 168 -13.15 -22.95 8.20
C ASN A 168 -11.96 -23.74 7.63
N VAL A 169 -11.50 -23.47 6.42
CA VAL A 169 -10.30 -24.10 5.84
C VAL A 169 -9.10 -24.02 6.77
N TYR A 170 -8.95 -22.93 7.54
CA TYR A 170 -7.84 -22.74 8.47
C TYR A 170 -7.81 -23.81 9.59
N TRP A 171 -8.96 -24.41 9.95
CA TRP A 171 -9.05 -25.49 10.93
C TRP A 171 -8.91 -26.89 10.35
N SER A 172 -8.69 -27.01 9.04
CA SER A 172 -8.47 -28.29 8.38
C SER A 172 -7.24 -29.00 8.95
N ASP A 173 -7.36 -30.31 9.21
CA ASP A 173 -6.23 -31.12 9.67
C ASP A 173 -5.09 -31.18 8.63
N LYS A 174 -5.40 -31.02 7.34
CA LYS A 174 -4.41 -30.90 6.26
C LYS A 174 -3.49 -29.68 6.44
N LEU A 175 -3.94 -28.66 7.15
CA LEU A 175 -3.22 -27.42 7.37
C LEU A 175 -2.58 -27.29 8.75
N LYS A 176 -2.45 -28.38 9.51
CA LYS A 176 -1.80 -28.35 10.82
C LYS A 176 -0.36 -27.82 10.72
N GLY A 177 -0.08 -26.68 11.38
CA GLY A 177 1.21 -25.98 11.29
C GLY A 177 1.51 -25.35 9.92
N LYS A 178 0.49 -25.18 9.05
CA LYS A 178 0.62 -24.66 7.70
C LYS A 178 -0.25 -23.41 7.42
N VAL A 179 -0.94 -22.90 8.43
CA VAL A 179 -1.66 -21.62 8.38
C VAL A 179 -0.75 -20.53 8.94
N GLY A 180 -0.55 -19.47 8.19
CA GLY A 180 0.13 -18.27 8.67
C GLY A 180 -0.85 -17.13 8.96
N HIS A 181 -0.43 -16.23 9.82
CA HIS A 181 -1.08 -14.95 10.02
C HIS A 181 -0.16 -13.83 9.57
N TYR A 182 -0.70 -12.85 8.82
CA TYR A 182 -0.10 -11.53 8.79
C TYR A 182 -0.22 -10.93 10.20
N ASP A 183 0.90 -10.50 10.79
CA ASP A 183 0.93 -10.14 12.22
C ASP A 183 0.22 -8.80 12.51
N TRP A 184 -1.09 -8.80 12.35
CA TRP A 184 -1.96 -7.69 12.67
C TRP A 184 -3.34 -8.17 13.12
N HIS A 185 -3.77 -7.73 14.29
CA HIS A 185 -5.01 -8.20 14.93
C HIS A 185 -6.28 -7.87 14.12
N LEU A 186 -6.44 -6.62 13.64
CA LEU A 186 -7.67 -6.17 13.00
C LEU A 186 -8.13 -7.05 11.82
N PRO A 187 -7.31 -7.31 10.78
CA PRO A 187 -7.78 -8.13 9.66
C PRO A 187 -8.06 -9.58 10.08
N ASN A 188 -7.23 -10.16 10.94
CA ASN A 188 -7.37 -11.57 11.33
C ASN A 188 -8.60 -11.80 12.18
N LEU A 189 -8.80 -11.00 13.24
CA LEU A 189 -9.95 -11.15 14.14
C LEU A 189 -11.25 -10.77 13.41
N GLY A 190 -11.22 -9.80 12.50
CA GLY A 190 -12.36 -9.47 11.65
C GLY A 190 -12.79 -10.63 10.74
N GLN A 191 -11.86 -11.38 10.14
CA GLN A 191 -12.16 -12.58 9.35
C GLN A 191 -12.78 -13.69 10.21
N ILE A 192 -12.26 -13.90 11.42
CA ILE A 192 -12.82 -14.89 12.36
C ILE A 192 -14.20 -14.45 12.88
N SER A 193 -14.41 -13.15 13.06
CA SER A 193 -15.71 -12.59 13.38
C SER A 193 -16.74 -12.83 12.27
N LEU A 194 -16.37 -12.64 10.99
CA LEU A 194 -17.22 -13.00 9.84
C LEU A 194 -17.58 -14.50 9.85
N LEU A 195 -16.58 -15.37 10.04
CA LEU A 195 -16.80 -16.82 10.16
C LEU A 195 -17.76 -17.16 11.29
N SER A 196 -17.75 -16.40 12.38
CA SER A 196 -18.66 -16.58 13.52
C SER A 196 -20.08 -16.04 13.25
N GLY A 197 -20.38 -15.62 12.01
CA GLY A 197 -21.70 -15.15 11.59
C GLY A 197 -22.01 -13.68 11.91
N ASN A 198 -21.01 -12.90 12.32
CA ASN A 198 -21.19 -11.50 12.65
C ASN A 198 -21.21 -10.65 11.37
N ALA A 199 -22.42 -10.21 10.95
CA ALA A 199 -22.58 -9.37 9.75
C ALA A 199 -21.83 -8.04 9.82
N LYS A 200 -21.61 -7.52 11.04
CA LYS A 200 -20.76 -6.37 11.34
C LYS A 200 -19.57 -6.83 12.18
N PRO A 201 -18.47 -7.24 11.55
CA PRO A 201 -17.41 -7.98 12.24
C PRO A 201 -16.66 -7.23 13.35
N TYR A 202 -16.79 -5.91 13.38
CA TYR A 202 -16.16 -5.01 14.36
C TYR A 202 -17.17 -4.34 15.31
N ASP A 203 -18.47 -4.51 15.08
CA ASP A 203 -19.55 -4.01 15.94
C ASP A 203 -20.26 -5.22 16.58
N ILE A 204 -19.61 -5.81 17.58
CA ILE A 204 -20.03 -7.02 18.28
C ILE A 204 -20.04 -6.81 19.78
N ASP A 205 -21.03 -7.39 20.45
CA ASP A 205 -21.11 -7.37 21.91
C ASP A 205 -20.08 -8.27 22.58
N ASP A 206 -19.96 -8.19 23.90
CA ASP A 206 -18.96 -8.95 24.66
C ASP A 206 -19.14 -10.47 24.56
N ALA A 207 -20.37 -10.95 24.40
CA ALA A 207 -20.64 -12.38 24.25
C ALA A 207 -20.10 -12.89 22.89
N ARG A 208 -20.33 -12.14 21.81
CA ARG A 208 -19.78 -12.42 20.47
C ARG A 208 -18.27 -12.25 20.44
N TRP A 209 -17.75 -11.22 21.14
CA TRP A 209 -16.31 -11.04 21.28
C TRP A 209 -15.64 -12.24 21.96
N SER A 210 -16.22 -12.74 23.08
CA SER A 210 -15.74 -13.97 23.73
C SER A 210 -15.75 -15.18 22.78
N ALA A 211 -16.81 -15.36 21.99
CA ALA A 211 -16.87 -16.41 20.99
C ALA A 211 -15.80 -16.29 19.89
N VAL A 212 -15.49 -15.08 19.45
CA VAL A 212 -14.39 -14.82 18.49
C VAL A 212 -13.04 -15.15 19.12
N GLN A 213 -12.82 -14.81 20.39
CA GLN A 213 -11.60 -15.16 21.11
C GLN A 213 -11.43 -16.69 21.21
N ASP A 214 -12.45 -17.42 21.64
CA ASP A 214 -12.42 -18.87 21.76
C ASP A 214 -12.18 -19.56 20.42
N LYS A 215 -12.86 -19.09 19.38
CA LYS A 215 -12.66 -19.59 18.01
C LYS A 215 -11.22 -19.36 17.56
N THR A 216 -10.66 -18.17 17.81
CA THR A 216 -9.27 -17.83 17.47
C THR A 216 -8.30 -18.72 18.23
N MET A 217 -8.47 -18.90 19.53
CA MET A 217 -7.61 -19.79 20.33
C MET A 217 -7.64 -21.23 19.83
N SER A 218 -8.79 -21.72 19.36
CA SER A 218 -8.90 -23.07 18.78
C SER A 218 -8.10 -23.29 17.51
N LEU A 219 -7.75 -22.20 16.80
CA LEU A 219 -6.94 -22.23 15.58
C LEU A 219 -5.45 -22.44 15.87
N ARG A 220 -4.99 -22.19 17.10
CA ARG A 220 -3.55 -22.13 17.45
C ARG A 220 -2.77 -23.38 17.00
N LYS A 221 -3.38 -24.56 17.09
CA LYS A 221 -2.77 -25.84 16.67
C LYS A 221 -2.43 -25.92 15.17
N ASN A 222 -3.09 -25.12 14.33
CA ASN A 222 -2.87 -25.08 12.88
C ASN A 222 -1.89 -23.99 12.46
N ILE A 223 -1.54 -23.08 13.38
CA ILE A 223 -0.70 -21.94 13.08
C ILE A 223 0.77 -22.33 13.01
N GLY A 224 1.40 -22.06 11.84
CA GLY A 224 2.82 -22.25 11.61
C GLY A 224 3.66 -20.98 11.85
N GLY A 225 3.03 -19.82 11.96
CA GLY A 225 3.74 -18.57 12.25
C GLY A 225 2.90 -17.31 12.10
N PHE A 226 3.49 -16.22 12.62
CA PHE A 226 3.02 -14.84 12.46
C PHE A 226 4.10 -14.09 11.68
N PHE A 227 3.72 -13.39 10.63
CA PHE A 227 4.66 -12.88 9.65
C PHE A 227 4.46 -11.38 9.43
N ASP A 228 5.56 -10.65 9.30
CA ASP A 228 5.59 -9.32 8.74
C ASP A 228 5.40 -9.34 7.21
N TYR A 229 5.52 -8.18 6.57
CA TYR A 229 5.40 -8.04 5.11
C TYR A 229 6.34 -9.00 4.36
N GLY A 230 7.64 -8.94 4.63
CA GLY A 230 8.64 -9.76 3.94
C GLY A 230 8.52 -11.25 4.24
N GLY A 231 8.25 -11.59 5.48
CA GLY A 231 8.00 -12.96 5.94
C GLY A 231 6.77 -13.58 5.28
N THR A 232 5.71 -12.79 5.05
CA THR A 232 4.50 -13.26 4.37
C THR A 232 4.79 -13.63 2.91
N PHE A 233 5.52 -12.78 2.16
CA PHE A 233 5.94 -13.11 0.80
C PHE A 233 6.78 -14.37 0.73
N SER A 234 7.78 -14.49 1.58
CA SER A 234 8.71 -15.63 1.56
C SER A 234 8.02 -16.93 1.96
N SER A 235 7.20 -16.93 3.01
CA SER A 235 6.53 -18.13 3.51
C SER A 235 5.50 -18.71 2.52
N LEU A 236 4.76 -17.85 1.82
CA LEU A 236 3.84 -18.27 0.76
C LEU A 236 4.59 -18.75 -0.49
N LYS A 237 5.58 -17.99 -0.95
CA LYS A 237 6.37 -18.33 -2.15
C LYS A 237 7.07 -19.68 -2.03
N ASN A 238 7.60 -19.98 -0.84
CA ASN A 238 8.35 -21.22 -0.59
C ASN A 238 7.46 -22.40 -0.15
N GLY A 239 6.14 -22.21 -0.07
CA GLY A 239 5.21 -23.26 0.40
C GLY A 239 5.40 -23.64 1.87
N GLN A 240 6.07 -22.81 2.66
CA GLN A 240 6.17 -22.98 4.11
C GLN A 240 4.77 -22.89 4.74
N MET A 241 4.00 -21.88 4.34
CA MET A 241 2.58 -21.76 4.63
C MET A 241 1.76 -22.11 3.39
N LEU A 242 0.68 -22.86 3.60
CA LEU A 242 -0.25 -23.27 2.54
C LEU A 242 -1.51 -22.41 2.53
N ALA A 243 -1.81 -21.74 3.62
CA ALA A 243 -2.84 -20.73 3.73
C ALA A 243 -2.36 -19.57 4.60
N MET A 244 -2.83 -18.36 4.31
CA MET A 244 -2.47 -17.15 5.04
C MET A 244 -3.72 -16.34 5.31
N ALA A 245 -3.93 -15.96 6.56
CA ALA A 245 -4.99 -15.07 7.01
C ALA A 245 -4.50 -13.62 7.13
N GLY A 246 -5.40 -12.66 7.01
CA GLY A 246 -5.13 -11.24 7.19
C GLY A 246 -4.54 -10.54 5.98
N ILE A 247 -4.42 -11.21 4.84
CA ILE A 247 -3.94 -10.65 3.57
C ILE A 247 -4.92 -10.89 2.41
N GLY A 248 -4.59 -10.40 1.23
CA GLY A 248 -5.37 -10.57 0.02
C GLY A 248 -4.53 -10.43 -1.24
N ASP A 249 -5.16 -9.98 -2.33
CA ASP A 249 -4.53 -9.88 -3.65
C ASP A 249 -3.29 -8.96 -3.66
N TRP A 250 -3.22 -7.99 -2.78
CA TRP A 250 -2.07 -7.10 -2.66
C TRP A 250 -0.73 -7.82 -2.40
N ILE A 251 -0.75 -9.05 -1.86
CA ILE A 251 0.43 -9.94 -1.77
C ILE A 251 0.37 -11.02 -2.84
N THR A 252 -0.74 -11.75 -2.93
CA THR A 252 -0.82 -12.88 -3.88
C THR A 252 -0.71 -12.43 -5.33
N GLY A 253 -1.21 -11.26 -5.68
CA GLY A 253 -1.06 -10.69 -7.04
C GLY A 253 0.39 -10.43 -7.43
N VAL A 254 1.23 -9.91 -6.52
CA VAL A 254 2.67 -9.76 -6.76
C VAL A 254 3.34 -11.11 -6.94
N LEU A 255 3.00 -12.06 -6.08
CA LEU A 255 3.58 -13.41 -6.14
C LEU A 255 3.17 -14.14 -7.41
N GLN A 256 1.93 -14.01 -7.87
CA GLN A 256 1.45 -14.56 -9.15
C GLN A 256 2.23 -13.98 -10.35
N LYS A 257 2.47 -12.67 -10.37
CA LYS A 257 3.29 -12.02 -11.40
C LYS A 257 4.72 -12.59 -11.45
N SER A 258 5.23 -13.08 -10.31
CA SER A 258 6.53 -13.77 -10.24
C SER A 258 6.46 -15.28 -10.50
N GLY A 259 5.31 -15.82 -10.89
CA GLY A 259 5.09 -17.23 -11.20
C GLY A 259 4.81 -18.14 -10.00
N ALA A 260 4.59 -17.57 -8.81
CA ALA A 260 4.25 -18.37 -7.64
C ALA A 260 2.84 -18.97 -7.74
N LYS A 261 2.67 -20.18 -7.21
CA LYS A 261 1.41 -20.92 -7.20
C LYS A 261 0.56 -20.52 -5.98
N VAL A 262 0.06 -19.31 -5.99
CA VAL A 262 -0.76 -18.75 -4.92
C VAL A 262 -1.94 -17.97 -5.48
N ALA A 263 -3.02 -17.86 -4.71
CA ALA A 263 -4.18 -17.03 -5.04
C ALA A 263 -4.84 -16.50 -3.77
N SER A 264 -5.74 -15.52 -3.93
CA SER A 264 -6.67 -15.08 -2.90
C SER A 264 -8.09 -15.31 -3.35
N HIS A 265 -8.95 -15.71 -2.41
CA HIS A 265 -10.39 -15.94 -2.63
C HIS A 265 -11.20 -15.26 -1.53
N ILE A 266 -12.34 -14.70 -1.90
CA ILE A 266 -13.30 -14.16 -0.94
C ILE A 266 -14.33 -15.26 -0.63
N PRO A 267 -14.29 -15.83 0.58
CA PRO A 267 -15.15 -16.96 0.93
C PRO A 267 -16.63 -16.55 1.09
N GLN A 268 -17.51 -17.54 1.25
CA GLN A 268 -18.96 -17.33 1.34
C GLN A 268 -19.37 -16.40 2.50
N GLU A 269 -18.62 -16.39 3.59
CA GLU A 269 -18.87 -15.49 4.73
C GLU A 269 -18.58 -14.02 4.38
N GLY A 270 -17.93 -13.78 3.25
CA GLY A 270 -17.52 -12.45 2.78
C GLY A 270 -16.06 -12.12 3.11
N GLY A 271 -15.62 -10.95 2.69
CA GLY A 271 -14.28 -10.43 2.90
C GLY A 271 -14.27 -9.11 3.65
N LEU A 272 -13.07 -8.63 3.94
CA LEU A 272 -12.84 -7.32 4.53
C LEU A 272 -12.21 -6.38 3.51
N GLN A 273 -12.62 -5.12 3.52
CA GLN A 273 -11.99 -4.05 2.74
C GLN A 273 -10.99 -3.31 3.61
N TRP A 274 -9.77 -3.19 3.12
CA TRP A 274 -8.82 -2.19 3.58
C TRP A 274 -8.85 -1.00 2.65
N SER A 275 -8.58 0.20 3.15
CA SER A 275 -8.51 1.43 2.37
C SER A 275 -7.37 2.30 2.87
N GLU A 276 -6.58 2.85 1.96
CA GLU A 276 -5.49 3.77 2.27
C GLU A 276 -5.86 5.19 1.82
N CYS A 277 -5.55 6.13 2.70
CA CYS A 277 -5.87 7.54 2.55
C CYS A 277 -4.61 8.38 2.70
N PHE A 278 -4.44 9.40 1.88
CA PHE A 278 -3.44 10.43 2.11
C PHE A 278 -4.01 11.59 2.92
N CYS A 279 -3.24 12.00 3.90
CA CYS A 279 -3.44 13.19 4.73
C CYS A 279 -2.27 14.16 4.57
N VAL A 280 -2.50 15.44 4.83
CA VAL A 280 -1.43 16.44 5.00
C VAL A 280 -1.06 16.50 6.48
N GLY A 281 0.22 16.37 6.78
CA GLY A 281 0.71 16.38 8.16
C GLY A 281 0.61 17.76 8.80
N LYS A 282 0.25 17.77 10.09
CA LYS A 282 0.08 19.01 10.86
C LYS A 282 1.37 19.80 11.00
N GLY A 283 1.30 21.10 10.71
CA GLY A 283 2.43 22.02 10.86
C GLY A 283 3.47 21.96 9.75
N THR A 284 3.19 21.27 8.64
CA THR A 284 4.08 21.27 7.47
C THR A 284 4.17 22.66 6.82
N SER A 285 5.37 23.09 6.47
CA SER A 285 5.59 24.30 5.65
C SER A 285 5.40 24.06 4.14
N LYS A 286 5.13 22.80 3.73
CA LYS A 286 5.02 22.37 2.34
C LYS A 286 3.60 21.85 2.00
N GLY A 287 2.59 22.34 2.71
CA GLY A 287 1.20 21.89 2.58
C GLY A 287 0.66 21.95 1.15
N ASP A 288 0.97 23.02 0.39
CA ASP A 288 0.52 23.12 -1.01
C ASP A 288 1.13 22.04 -1.90
N LEU A 289 2.39 21.67 -1.65
CA LEU A 289 3.06 20.61 -2.41
C LEU A 289 2.52 19.22 -2.01
N ALA A 290 2.23 19.03 -0.72
CA ALA A 290 1.58 17.80 -0.24
C ALA A 290 0.17 17.65 -0.85
N LYS A 291 -0.63 18.71 -0.93
CA LYS A 291 -1.94 18.70 -1.59
C LYS A 291 -1.82 18.38 -3.09
N LYS A 292 -0.84 18.95 -3.79
CA LYS A 292 -0.56 18.63 -5.20
C LYS A 292 -0.24 17.14 -5.39
N TRP A 293 0.49 16.52 -4.46
CA TRP A 293 0.73 15.09 -4.49
C TRP A 293 -0.57 14.30 -4.39
N ILE A 294 -1.44 14.66 -3.43
CA ILE A 294 -2.74 13.99 -3.27
C ILE A 294 -3.58 14.15 -4.55
N GLN A 295 -3.63 15.34 -5.14
CA GLN A 295 -4.31 15.59 -6.41
C GLN A 295 -3.74 14.75 -7.55
N TYR A 296 -2.40 14.62 -7.63
CA TYR A 296 -1.75 13.80 -8.65
C TYR A 296 -2.07 12.32 -8.50
N ILE A 297 -1.87 11.75 -7.30
CA ILE A 297 -2.04 10.31 -7.08
C ILE A 297 -3.51 9.88 -7.17
N THR A 298 -4.46 10.79 -6.97
CA THR A 298 -5.90 10.57 -7.12
C THR A 298 -6.44 10.90 -8.51
N SER A 299 -5.64 11.49 -9.41
CA SER A 299 -5.98 11.67 -10.82
C SER A 299 -6.05 10.33 -11.56
N ALA A 300 -6.69 10.28 -12.72
CA ALA A 300 -6.75 9.04 -13.52
C ALA A 300 -5.37 8.41 -13.74
N LYS A 301 -4.35 9.22 -14.04
CA LYS A 301 -2.97 8.76 -14.26
C LYS A 301 -2.30 8.26 -12.98
N GLY A 302 -2.45 8.99 -11.87
CA GLY A 302 -1.93 8.57 -10.57
C GLY A 302 -2.60 7.29 -10.06
N GLN A 303 -3.88 7.13 -10.36
CA GLN A 303 -4.62 5.92 -10.01
C GLN A 303 -4.12 4.68 -10.78
N VAL A 304 -3.73 4.81 -12.03
CA VAL A 304 -3.05 3.72 -12.76
C VAL A 304 -1.73 3.37 -12.07
N LYS A 305 -0.92 4.37 -11.68
CA LYS A 305 0.32 4.13 -10.90
C LYS A 305 0.06 3.40 -9.58
N SER A 306 -1.01 3.78 -8.88
CA SER A 306 -1.44 3.09 -7.65
C SER A 306 -1.87 1.65 -7.91
N ALA A 307 -2.63 1.40 -8.98
CA ALA A 307 -3.14 0.08 -9.31
C ALA A 307 -2.02 -0.89 -9.72
N GLU A 308 -0.99 -0.39 -10.41
CA GLU A 308 0.14 -1.17 -10.93
C GLU A 308 1.36 -1.17 -10.01
N MET A 309 1.29 -0.54 -8.84
CA MET A 309 2.43 -0.43 -7.90
C MET A 309 3.14 -1.77 -7.74
N ALA A 310 4.45 -1.79 -8.00
CA ALA A 310 5.25 -3.02 -8.01
C ALA A 310 5.33 -3.67 -6.62
N ALA A 311 5.32 -2.87 -5.54
CA ALA A 311 5.36 -3.37 -4.17
C ALA A 311 4.10 -4.16 -3.80
N TYR A 312 2.91 -3.64 -4.16
CA TYR A 312 1.62 -4.33 -4.05
C TYR A 312 0.54 -3.64 -4.89
N PRO A 313 -0.13 -4.37 -5.80
CA PRO A 313 -1.23 -3.84 -6.59
C PRO A 313 -2.46 -3.58 -5.72
N ALA A 314 -3.34 -2.68 -6.16
CA ALA A 314 -4.56 -2.38 -5.43
C ALA A 314 -5.67 -1.86 -6.34
N LEU A 315 -6.91 -2.01 -5.90
CA LEU A 315 -8.06 -1.33 -6.47
C LEU A 315 -7.98 0.18 -6.20
N VAL A 316 -8.56 0.98 -7.08
CA VAL A 316 -8.57 2.43 -6.95
C VAL A 316 -10.00 2.99 -6.99
N PRO A 317 -10.32 4.05 -6.21
CA PRO A 317 -11.69 4.55 -6.08
C PRO A 317 -12.17 5.43 -7.24
N ASN A 318 -11.29 5.84 -8.17
CA ASN A 318 -11.59 6.77 -9.25
C ASN A 318 -12.00 6.02 -10.53
N LYS A 319 -13.22 6.29 -11.04
CA LYS A 319 -13.79 5.69 -12.27
C LYS A 319 -12.92 5.94 -13.50
N LYS A 320 -12.37 7.17 -13.64
CA LYS A 320 -11.48 7.50 -14.77
C LYS A 320 -10.16 6.74 -14.68
N GLY A 321 -9.69 6.41 -13.47
CA GLY A 321 -8.55 5.52 -13.26
C GLY A 321 -8.82 4.11 -13.78
N TRP A 322 -10.02 3.55 -13.52
CA TRP A 322 -10.43 2.28 -14.10
C TRP A 322 -10.49 2.33 -15.62
N ASP A 323 -11.12 3.38 -16.19
CA ASP A 323 -11.21 3.54 -17.65
C ASP A 323 -9.82 3.61 -18.28
N LEU A 324 -8.88 4.35 -17.69
CA LEU A 324 -7.53 4.46 -18.18
C LEU A 324 -6.75 3.14 -18.03
N LEU A 325 -6.86 2.46 -16.89
CA LEU A 325 -6.20 1.16 -16.69
C LEU A 325 -6.69 0.12 -17.71
N ASN A 326 -8.00 0.09 -18.00
CA ASN A 326 -8.56 -0.80 -19.03
C ASN A 326 -8.05 -0.48 -20.44
N GLN A 327 -7.57 0.74 -20.70
CA GLN A 327 -6.96 1.11 -21.98
C GLN A 327 -5.47 0.73 -22.05
N VAL A 328 -4.72 0.92 -20.96
CA VAL A 328 -3.26 0.76 -20.95
C VAL A 328 -2.80 -0.64 -20.53
N ASP A 329 -3.50 -1.26 -19.56
CA ASP A 329 -3.28 -2.63 -19.12
C ASP A 329 -4.61 -3.36 -18.80
N PRO A 330 -5.36 -3.79 -19.83
CA PRO A 330 -6.63 -4.49 -19.63
C PRO A 330 -6.46 -5.85 -18.93
N ALA A 331 -5.28 -6.46 -18.99
CA ALA A 331 -5.01 -7.72 -18.31
C ALA A 331 -4.95 -7.51 -16.79
N GLU A 332 -4.27 -6.48 -16.33
CA GLU A 332 -4.22 -6.12 -14.92
C GLU A 332 -5.56 -5.63 -14.40
N ALA A 333 -6.29 -4.81 -15.18
CA ALA A 333 -7.63 -4.38 -14.83
C ALA A 333 -8.56 -5.58 -14.61
N LYS A 334 -8.52 -6.57 -15.51
CA LYS A 334 -9.29 -7.81 -15.38
C LYS A 334 -8.85 -8.64 -14.17
N ARG A 335 -7.54 -8.79 -13.96
CA ARG A 335 -6.99 -9.57 -12.84
C ARG A 335 -7.46 -9.02 -11.49
N GLN A 336 -7.52 -7.69 -11.34
CA GLN A 336 -7.98 -7.03 -10.13
C GLN A 336 -9.51 -6.87 -10.05
N GLY A 337 -10.26 -7.22 -11.08
CA GLY A 337 -11.71 -7.01 -11.12
C GLY A 337 -12.13 -5.55 -11.32
N MET A 338 -11.23 -4.71 -11.87
CA MET A 338 -11.52 -3.32 -12.25
C MET A 338 -12.08 -3.23 -13.67
N THR A 339 -13.17 -3.93 -13.92
CA THR A 339 -13.84 -4.00 -15.22
C THR A 339 -15.26 -3.43 -15.15
N LYS A 340 -15.90 -3.23 -16.32
CA LYS A 340 -17.32 -2.86 -16.41
C LYS A 340 -18.25 -4.08 -16.38
N GLU A 341 -17.69 -5.28 -16.38
CA GLU A 341 -18.45 -6.51 -16.37
C GLU A 341 -19.12 -6.74 -15.01
N PRO A 342 -20.31 -7.38 -14.98
CA PRO A 342 -20.97 -7.79 -13.75
C PRO A 342 -20.05 -8.68 -12.88
N GLY A 343 -20.13 -8.51 -11.57
CA GLY A 343 -19.29 -9.22 -10.61
C GLY A 343 -17.91 -8.55 -10.40
N ASN A 344 -17.74 -7.33 -10.86
CA ASN A 344 -16.55 -6.55 -10.62
C ASN A 344 -16.35 -6.20 -9.12
N ALA A 345 -15.23 -5.61 -8.78
CA ALA A 345 -14.88 -5.31 -7.39
C ALA A 345 -15.92 -4.41 -6.68
N MET A 346 -16.53 -3.45 -7.39
CA MET A 346 -17.56 -2.59 -6.79
C MET A 346 -18.86 -3.34 -6.52
N ASP A 347 -19.22 -4.32 -7.35
CA ASP A 347 -20.42 -5.14 -7.11
C ASP A 347 -20.28 -5.99 -5.85
N MET A 348 -19.06 -6.42 -5.50
CA MET A 348 -18.79 -7.13 -4.25
C MET A 348 -19.03 -6.25 -3.02
N ILE A 349 -18.70 -4.95 -3.10
CA ILE A 349 -19.01 -3.98 -2.05
C ILE A 349 -20.51 -3.74 -1.97
N ARG A 350 -21.17 -3.45 -3.10
CA ARG A 350 -22.61 -3.12 -3.19
C ARG A 350 -23.51 -4.27 -2.75
N SER A 351 -23.14 -5.50 -3.06
CA SER A 351 -23.87 -6.69 -2.60
C SER A 351 -23.71 -6.95 -1.10
N GLY A 352 -22.85 -6.19 -0.42
CA GLY A 352 -22.51 -6.41 0.98
C GLY A 352 -21.69 -7.67 1.23
N ARG A 353 -21.07 -8.26 0.21
CA ARG A 353 -20.16 -9.39 0.37
C ARG A 353 -18.84 -8.95 1.02
N ILE A 354 -18.44 -7.70 0.82
CA ILE A 354 -17.27 -7.08 1.43
C ILE A 354 -17.71 -6.17 2.58
N ARG A 355 -17.05 -6.28 3.73
CA ARG A 355 -17.27 -5.43 4.92
C ARG A 355 -16.06 -4.52 5.09
N TYR A 356 -16.33 -3.27 5.44
CA TYR A 356 -15.28 -2.32 5.74
C TYR A 356 -14.52 -2.71 7.01
N ARG A 357 -13.18 -2.68 6.97
CA ARG A 357 -12.32 -2.83 8.13
C ARG A 357 -12.33 -1.53 8.92
N GLN A 358 -12.58 -1.61 10.21
CA GLN A 358 -12.66 -0.48 11.13
C GLN A 358 -12.16 -0.87 12.51
N TRP A 359 -12.03 0.11 13.38
CA TRP A 359 -11.80 -0.17 14.81
C TRP A 359 -13.01 -0.85 15.43
N PRO A 360 -12.80 -1.64 16.50
CA PRO A 360 -13.89 -2.19 17.28
C PRO A 360 -14.81 -1.08 17.80
N VAL A 361 -16.14 -1.31 17.71
CA VAL A 361 -17.12 -0.30 18.09
C VAL A 361 -17.49 -0.41 19.57
N GLN A 362 -17.62 -1.64 20.09
CA GLN A 362 -18.09 -1.90 21.45
C GLN A 362 -16.96 -2.29 22.43
N GLN A 363 -15.80 -2.68 21.92
CA GLN A 363 -14.62 -2.93 22.72
C GLN A 363 -13.55 -1.89 22.45
N ASP A 364 -12.64 -1.71 23.41
CA ASP A 364 -11.42 -0.93 23.20
C ASP A 364 -10.49 -1.62 22.18
N LEU A 365 -9.86 -0.85 21.31
CA LEU A 365 -8.84 -1.33 20.38
C LEU A 365 -7.69 -2.03 21.12
N GLY A 366 -7.31 -1.51 22.30
CA GLY A 366 -6.32 -2.13 23.17
C GLY A 366 -6.69 -3.52 23.59
N ALA A 367 -7.97 -3.81 23.89
CA ALA A 367 -8.43 -5.15 24.25
C ALA A 367 -8.26 -6.16 23.10
N TRP A 368 -8.44 -5.75 21.85
CA TRP A 368 -8.18 -6.59 20.67
C TRP A 368 -6.69 -6.86 20.49
N ASN A 369 -5.85 -5.87 20.70
CA ASN A 369 -4.39 -6.00 20.61
C ASN A 369 -3.81 -6.86 21.73
N ASP A 370 -4.30 -6.71 22.97
CA ASP A 370 -3.91 -7.54 24.12
C ASP A 370 -4.29 -9.01 23.90
N PHE A 371 -5.50 -9.24 23.40
CA PHE A 371 -5.91 -10.60 23.05
C PHE A 371 -5.02 -11.18 21.93
N TRP A 372 -4.69 -10.41 20.91
CA TRP A 372 -3.79 -10.85 19.82
C TRP A 372 -2.40 -11.23 20.36
N THR A 373 -1.86 -10.43 21.27
CA THR A 373 -0.59 -10.70 21.94
C THR A 373 -0.65 -12.01 22.77
N LYS A 374 -1.73 -12.22 23.51
CA LYS A 374 -2.00 -13.45 24.25
C LYS A 374 -2.09 -14.66 23.31
N TYR A 375 -2.82 -14.52 22.19
CA TYR A 375 -2.96 -15.57 21.19
C TYR A 375 -1.62 -15.98 20.56
N LYS A 376 -0.74 -15.01 20.26
CA LYS A 376 0.59 -15.29 19.72
C LYS A 376 1.47 -16.08 20.69
N SER A 377 1.31 -15.87 21.97
CA SER A 377 2.14 -16.50 23.01
C SER A 377 1.60 -17.85 23.51
N ALA A 378 0.41 -18.28 23.07
CA ALA A 378 -0.25 -19.52 23.51
C ALA A 378 0.36 -20.83 22.92
#